data_064990ae475101144a3e2a492959096d
#
_entry.id   064990ae475101144a3e2a492959096d
#
_cell.length_a   1.000
_cell.length_b   1.000
_cell.length_c   1.000
_cell.angle_alpha   90.00
_cell.angle_beta   90.00
_cell.angle_gamma   90.00
#
_symmetry.space_group_name_H-M   'P 1'
#
loop_
_entity.id
_entity.type
_entity.pdbx_description
1 polymer ?
#
loop_
_entity_poly.entity_id
_entity_poly.type
_entity_poly.pdbx_seq_one_letter_code
_entity_poly.pdbx_strand_id
1 'polypeptide(L)'
;MEHAKIEVPNSAIIESIPQRCGQVVDYCADVGGLVHAVKRTSTQLRQEHTALRDTVATLELDQVKVRDASDEARLLSEKAIERLGEGNEQIRGALDRISSLIELVSALSQHVTGFAAAMDQVRKSSKDINRIAETTSILALNATIEAMRAGERGKTFAVVADEVKTLAQDTRLATDEIVRTVDALEIEATAVVGQIEGGAGESEKARASVSQIEETLGSVTDLVEEVDRQNDQIARSTATISGHVDSVQNVLRGFEETSVSNDGQLERAHSRLKDLEAMANTMFDNVVHAGLAPADQHIAELALDGAKQAEALVLKAIEASELDEAALFDDNYLPIAGSNPPRFRTRFTDWAHEHWRPILDAVTGKRPEILFALPNDLNGYLPTHITAQSKVPTGDVRHDELYCFNGRMIEKSDAWETMAGSDYAMYSYRQPRADGKFWLMRCATVPITVNGRRWGNFVVGYREDLRK
;
A
#
# COMPACT_ATOMS: atom_id res chain seq x y z
N MET A 1 57.76 -4.75 70.39
CA MET A 1 56.88 -4.20 69.32
C MET A 1 56.84 -5.21 68.23
N GLU A 2 55.78 -5.98 68.25
CA GLU A 2 55.48 -7.01 67.27
C GLU A 2 55.02 -6.35 65.98
N HIS A 3 55.78 -6.43 64.91
CA HIS A 3 55.32 -6.00 63.59
C HIS A 3 54.20 -6.94 63.17
N ALA A 4 52.94 -6.47 63.22
CA ALA A 4 51.83 -7.12 62.61
C ALA A 4 52.16 -7.31 61.07
N LYS A 5 52.39 -8.54 60.66
CA LYS A 5 52.37 -8.90 59.24
C LYS A 5 50.96 -8.64 58.75
N ILE A 6 50.79 -7.57 57.94
CA ILE A 6 49.62 -7.42 57.12
C ILE A 6 49.61 -8.62 56.16
N GLU A 7 48.73 -9.59 56.42
CA GLU A 7 48.44 -10.65 55.47
C GLU A 7 47.88 -9.98 54.22
N VAL A 8 48.65 -10.00 53.12
CA VAL A 8 48.20 -9.54 51.82
C VAL A 8 47.03 -10.47 51.43
N PRO A 9 45.81 -9.92 51.24
CA PRO A 9 44.67 -10.77 50.92
C PRO A 9 44.92 -11.43 49.59
N ASN A 10 44.87 -12.74 49.60
CA ASN A 10 44.82 -13.76 48.54
C ASN A 10 45.28 -13.22 47.15
N SER A 11 46.60 -13.34 46.87
CA SER A 11 47.29 -12.91 45.64
C SER A 11 46.49 -13.29 44.36
N ALA A 12 45.85 -14.45 44.35
CA ALA A 12 45.08 -14.96 43.24
C ALA A 12 43.81 -14.11 42.90
N ILE A 13 43.21 -13.43 43.90
CA ILE A 13 42.05 -12.54 43.66
C ILE A 13 42.55 -11.27 42.96
N ILE A 14 43.62 -10.68 43.45
CA ILE A 14 44.19 -9.45 42.88
C ILE A 14 44.70 -9.70 41.46
N GLU A 15 45.36 -10.80 41.20
CA GLU A 15 45.83 -11.22 39.88
C GLU A 15 44.68 -11.47 38.87
N SER A 16 43.46 -11.74 39.33
CA SER A 16 42.30 -11.91 38.48
C SER A 16 41.65 -10.59 38.05
N ILE A 17 41.99 -9.44 38.69
CA ILE A 17 41.32 -8.16 38.39
C ILE A 17 41.53 -7.71 36.92
N PRO A 18 42.76 -7.74 36.36
CA PRO A 18 43.00 -7.39 34.96
C PRO A 18 42.14 -8.21 33.99
N GLN A 19 42.00 -9.52 34.28
CA GLN A 19 41.15 -10.38 33.46
C GLN A 19 39.69 -10.01 33.53
N ARG A 20 39.18 -9.71 34.74
CA ARG A 20 37.78 -9.27 34.94
C ARG A 20 37.54 -7.90 34.30
N CYS A 21 38.46 -6.94 34.35
CA CYS A 21 38.36 -5.68 33.63
C CYS A 21 38.23 -5.89 32.13
N GLY A 22 39.07 -6.78 31.55
CA GLY A 22 38.95 -7.16 30.14
C GLY A 22 37.60 -7.81 29.79
N GLN A 23 37.04 -8.68 30.66
CA GLN A 23 35.70 -9.24 30.48
C GLN A 23 34.63 -8.15 30.49
N VAL A 24 34.71 -7.14 31.35
CA VAL A 24 33.77 -6.00 31.35
C VAL A 24 33.85 -5.25 30.02
N VAL A 25 35.03 -4.95 29.50
CA VAL A 25 35.20 -4.33 28.18
C VAL A 25 34.54 -5.18 27.08
N ASP A 26 34.75 -6.51 27.12
CA ASP A 26 34.15 -7.44 26.16
C ASP A 26 32.61 -7.42 26.23
N TYR A 27 32.03 -7.49 27.44
CA TYR A 27 30.58 -7.41 27.63
C TYR A 27 30.02 -6.03 27.23
N CYS A 28 30.69 -4.93 27.55
CA CYS A 28 30.27 -3.59 27.12
C CYS A 28 30.17 -3.49 25.60
N ALA A 29 31.14 -4.04 24.88
CA ALA A 29 31.16 -4.03 23.44
C ALA A 29 30.06 -4.95 22.83
N ASP A 30 29.79 -6.15 23.42
CA ASP A 30 28.68 -7.01 23.00
C ASP A 30 27.34 -6.32 23.19
N VAL A 31 27.08 -5.77 24.37
CA VAL A 31 25.84 -5.02 24.64
C VAL A 31 25.75 -3.77 23.76
N GLY A 32 26.86 -3.09 23.50
CA GLY A 32 26.93 -1.98 22.55
C GLY A 32 26.48 -2.38 21.14
N GLY A 33 26.94 -3.54 20.67
CA GLY A 33 26.50 -4.13 19.41
C GLY A 33 24.99 -4.40 19.38
N LEU A 34 24.41 -4.91 20.46
CA LEU A 34 22.96 -5.10 20.61
C LEU A 34 22.21 -3.77 20.60
N VAL A 35 22.69 -2.76 21.32
CA VAL A 35 22.11 -1.40 21.32
C VAL A 35 22.07 -0.82 19.92
N HIS A 36 23.15 -0.96 19.15
CA HIS A 36 23.19 -0.51 17.75
C HIS A 36 22.23 -1.29 16.85
N ALA A 37 22.06 -2.60 17.05
CA ALA A 37 21.10 -3.42 16.31
C ALA A 37 19.66 -2.97 16.62
N VAL A 38 19.33 -2.76 17.89
CA VAL A 38 17.99 -2.26 18.31
C VAL A 38 17.74 -0.86 17.75
N LYS A 39 18.74 0.04 17.76
CA LYS A 39 18.63 1.39 17.17
C LYS A 39 18.30 1.34 15.67
N ARG A 40 18.94 0.45 14.90
CA ARG A 40 18.62 0.23 13.48
C ARG A 40 17.19 -0.25 13.28
N THR A 41 16.76 -1.24 14.07
CA THR A 41 15.38 -1.76 14.03
C THR A 41 14.36 -0.67 14.40
N SER A 42 14.64 0.15 15.40
CA SER A 42 13.80 1.29 15.79
C SER A 42 13.65 2.32 14.66
N THR A 43 14.76 2.58 13.94
CA THR A 43 14.72 3.48 12.78
C THR A 43 13.87 2.92 11.63
N GLN A 44 14.00 1.63 11.33
CA GLN A 44 13.18 0.96 10.32
C GLN A 44 11.70 0.98 10.70
N LEU A 45 11.37 0.64 11.95
CA LEU A 45 9.99 0.70 12.47
C LEU A 45 9.39 2.10 12.33
N ARG A 46 10.15 3.15 12.53
CA ARG A 46 9.68 4.53 12.31
C ARG A 46 9.34 4.82 10.85
N GLN A 47 10.13 4.29 9.91
CA GLN A 47 9.82 4.44 8.47
C GLN A 47 8.52 3.71 8.11
N GLU A 48 8.35 2.48 8.60
CA GLU A 48 7.12 1.69 8.40
C GLU A 48 5.91 2.38 9.04
N HIS A 49 6.08 2.97 10.22
CA HIS A 49 5.05 3.74 10.92
C HIS A 49 4.63 4.99 10.12
N THR A 50 5.58 5.71 9.50
CA THR A 50 5.28 6.86 8.65
C THR A 50 4.46 6.44 7.43
N ALA A 51 4.84 5.35 6.77
CA ALA A 51 4.10 4.79 5.63
C ALA A 51 2.67 4.35 6.03
N LEU A 52 2.52 3.79 7.24
CA LEU A 52 1.19 3.41 7.76
C LEU A 52 0.32 4.65 8.04
N ARG A 53 0.87 5.73 8.57
CA ARG A 53 0.15 7.02 8.73
C ARG A 53 -0.38 7.55 7.41
N ASP A 54 0.45 7.52 6.37
CA ASP A 54 0.06 7.98 5.03
C ASP A 54 -1.07 7.10 4.46
N THR A 55 -1.00 5.78 4.71
CA THR A 55 -2.06 4.83 4.33
C THR A 55 -3.37 5.13 5.06
N VAL A 56 -3.33 5.41 6.36
CA VAL A 56 -4.49 5.77 7.18
C VAL A 56 -5.11 7.09 6.70
N ALA A 57 -4.30 8.10 6.41
CA ALA A 57 -4.78 9.38 5.85
C ALA A 57 -5.46 9.19 4.48
N THR A 58 -4.93 8.31 3.62
CA THR A 58 -5.55 7.96 2.35
C THR A 58 -6.89 7.26 2.56
N LEU A 59 -6.97 6.34 3.53
CA LEU A 59 -8.20 5.62 3.89
C LEU A 59 -9.29 6.58 4.38
N GLU A 60 -8.95 7.61 5.15
CA GLU A 60 -9.91 8.67 5.55
C GLU A 60 -10.50 9.41 4.35
N LEU A 61 -9.65 9.78 3.40
CA LEU A 61 -10.10 10.43 2.16
C LEU A 61 -11.02 9.52 1.34
N ASP A 62 -10.71 8.23 1.27
CA ASP A 62 -11.54 7.27 0.54
C ASP A 62 -12.88 7.02 1.25
N GLN A 63 -12.92 7.05 2.59
CA GLN A 63 -14.17 6.97 3.34
C GLN A 63 -15.09 8.17 3.07
N VAL A 64 -14.54 9.38 2.94
CA VAL A 64 -15.32 10.56 2.54
C VAL A 64 -15.96 10.32 1.17
N LYS A 65 -15.19 9.85 0.19
CA LYS A 65 -15.71 9.55 -1.16
C LYS A 65 -16.81 8.48 -1.14
N VAL A 66 -16.64 7.42 -0.33
CA VAL A 66 -17.67 6.37 -0.19
C VAL A 66 -18.93 6.94 0.43
N ARG A 67 -18.83 7.82 1.42
CA ARG A 67 -19.98 8.48 2.03
C ARG A 67 -20.72 9.34 1.01
N ASP A 68 -19.99 10.21 0.27
CA ASP A 68 -20.56 11.08 -0.75
C ASP A 68 -21.27 10.25 -1.84
N ALA A 69 -20.64 9.16 -2.31
CA ALA A 69 -21.23 8.27 -3.30
C ALA A 69 -22.49 7.56 -2.78
N SER A 70 -22.50 7.16 -1.49
CA SER A 70 -23.66 6.54 -0.85
C SER A 70 -24.83 7.52 -0.70
N ASP A 71 -24.55 8.78 -0.33
CA ASP A 71 -25.57 9.83 -0.24
C ASP A 71 -26.15 10.16 -1.63
N GLU A 72 -25.31 10.20 -2.67
CA GLU A 72 -25.77 10.38 -4.05
C GLU A 72 -26.64 9.21 -4.54
N ALA A 73 -26.23 7.96 -4.25
CA ALA A 73 -26.98 6.76 -4.60
C ALA A 73 -28.36 6.73 -3.90
N ARG A 74 -28.45 7.15 -2.63
CA ARG A 74 -29.72 7.29 -1.91
C ARG A 74 -30.64 8.32 -2.57
N LEU A 75 -30.12 9.49 -2.93
CA LEU A 75 -30.91 10.51 -3.63
C LEU A 75 -31.41 10.03 -4.99
N LEU A 76 -30.60 9.25 -5.72
CA LEU A 76 -30.99 8.66 -6.99
C LEU A 76 -32.07 7.60 -6.81
N SER A 77 -32.00 6.78 -5.75
CA SER A 77 -33.01 5.79 -5.40
C SER A 77 -34.34 6.47 -5.04
N GLU A 78 -34.35 7.52 -4.24
CA GLU A 78 -35.54 8.31 -3.91
C GLU A 78 -36.21 8.86 -5.20
N LYS A 79 -35.46 9.44 -6.12
CA LYS A 79 -35.96 9.93 -7.40
C LYS A 79 -36.48 8.80 -8.31
N ALA A 80 -35.83 7.63 -8.27
CA ALA A 80 -36.27 6.49 -9.04
C ALA A 80 -37.63 5.99 -8.54
N ILE A 81 -37.82 5.88 -7.22
CA ILE A 81 -39.10 5.50 -6.60
C ILE A 81 -40.21 6.48 -6.99
N GLU A 82 -39.96 7.80 -6.94
CA GLU A 82 -40.94 8.82 -7.35
C GLU A 82 -41.37 8.62 -8.81
N ARG A 83 -40.39 8.46 -9.74
CA ARG A 83 -40.67 8.23 -11.16
C ARG A 83 -41.36 6.92 -11.45
N LEU A 84 -41.07 5.86 -10.72
CA LEU A 84 -41.73 4.59 -10.80
C LEU A 84 -43.22 4.71 -10.35
N GLY A 85 -43.47 5.50 -9.30
CA GLY A 85 -44.80 5.83 -8.85
C GLY A 85 -45.64 6.53 -9.94
N GLU A 86 -45.05 7.59 -10.56
CA GLU A 86 -45.69 8.30 -11.70
C GLU A 86 -45.93 7.36 -12.89
N GLY A 87 -44.96 6.49 -13.22
CA GLY A 87 -45.11 5.49 -14.29
C GLY A 87 -46.23 4.50 -14.02
N ASN A 88 -46.37 4.06 -12.77
CA ASN A 88 -47.42 3.12 -12.35
C ASN A 88 -48.85 3.74 -12.48
N GLU A 89 -48.98 5.03 -12.12
CA GLU A 89 -50.23 5.78 -12.34
C GLU A 89 -50.60 5.86 -13.84
N GLN A 90 -49.60 6.15 -14.69
CA GLN A 90 -49.82 6.23 -16.15
C GLN A 90 -50.25 4.86 -16.71
N ILE A 91 -49.65 3.77 -16.23
CA ILE A 91 -50.02 2.42 -16.66
C ILE A 91 -51.45 2.05 -16.22
N ARG A 92 -51.83 2.37 -14.98
CA ARG A 92 -53.23 2.14 -14.52
C ARG A 92 -54.19 2.94 -15.36
N GLY A 93 -53.89 4.21 -15.66
CA GLY A 93 -54.72 5.01 -16.57
C GLY A 93 -54.78 4.45 -17.99
N ALA A 94 -53.74 3.80 -18.49
CA ALA A 94 -53.76 3.11 -19.78
C ALA A 94 -54.64 1.84 -19.76
N LEU A 95 -54.55 1.03 -18.70
CA LEU A 95 -55.40 -0.14 -18.51
C LEU A 95 -56.89 0.21 -18.45
N ASP A 96 -57.24 1.29 -17.72
CA ASP A 96 -58.63 1.79 -17.65
C ASP A 96 -59.15 2.22 -19.05
N ARG A 97 -58.32 2.90 -19.82
CA ARG A 97 -58.68 3.30 -21.20
C ARG A 97 -58.85 2.10 -22.13
N ILE A 98 -57.95 1.11 -22.02
CA ILE A 98 -58.09 -0.12 -22.83
C ILE A 98 -59.34 -0.88 -22.43
N SER A 99 -59.68 -0.99 -21.14
CA SER A 99 -60.90 -1.61 -20.66
C SER A 99 -62.14 -0.89 -21.20
N SER A 100 -62.17 0.45 -21.17
CA SER A 100 -63.27 1.21 -21.78
C SER A 100 -63.36 1.04 -23.31
N LEU A 101 -62.20 0.88 -23.97
CA LEU A 101 -62.17 0.57 -25.41
C LEU A 101 -62.76 -0.79 -25.71
N ILE A 102 -62.49 -1.82 -24.93
CA ILE A 102 -63.06 -3.18 -25.06
C ILE A 102 -64.56 -3.13 -24.87
N GLU A 103 -65.07 -2.39 -23.87
CA GLU A 103 -66.52 -2.19 -23.67
C GLU A 103 -67.19 -1.52 -24.87
N LEU A 104 -66.55 -0.46 -25.40
CA LEU A 104 -67.05 0.25 -26.59
C LEU A 104 -67.12 -0.67 -27.82
N VAL A 105 -66.07 -1.48 -28.05
CA VAL A 105 -65.99 -2.43 -29.14
C VAL A 105 -67.08 -3.50 -29.00
N SER A 106 -67.33 -3.97 -27.80
CA SER A 106 -68.40 -4.90 -27.50
C SER A 106 -69.82 -4.34 -27.80
N ALA A 107 -70.07 -3.08 -27.35
CA ALA A 107 -71.28 -2.37 -27.61
C ALA A 107 -71.52 -2.15 -29.14
N LEU A 108 -70.41 -1.78 -29.83
CA LEU A 108 -70.49 -1.59 -31.30
C LEU A 108 -70.79 -2.90 -32.01
N SER A 109 -70.28 -4.03 -31.59
CA SER A 109 -70.63 -5.36 -32.11
C SER A 109 -72.14 -5.67 -31.96
N GLN A 110 -72.69 -5.34 -30.80
CA GLN A 110 -74.15 -5.52 -30.56
C GLN A 110 -74.98 -4.61 -31.48
N HIS A 111 -74.58 -3.37 -31.67
CA HIS A 111 -75.27 -2.44 -32.56
C HIS A 111 -75.30 -2.91 -34.02
N VAL A 112 -74.12 -3.38 -34.52
CA VAL A 112 -74.01 -3.87 -35.90
C VAL A 112 -74.80 -5.15 -36.06
N THR A 113 -74.90 -6.04 -35.09
CA THR A 113 -75.71 -7.24 -35.07
C THR A 113 -77.24 -6.90 -35.11
N GLY A 114 -77.63 -5.88 -34.29
CA GLY A 114 -78.96 -5.34 -34.33
C GLY A 114 -79.33 -4.72 -35.67
N PHE A 115 -78.37 -3.99 -36.26
CA PHE A 115 -78.58 -3.43 -37.60
C PHE A 115 -78.74 -4.50 -38.68
N ALA A 116 -77.99 -5.58 -38.67
CA ALA A 116 -78.10 -6.71 -39.59
C ALA A 116 -79.47 -7.39 -39.46
N ALA A 117 -79.98 -7.56 -38.24
CA ALA A 117 -81.31 -8.10 -38.00
C ALA A 117 -82.41 -7.17 -38.54
N ALA A 118 -82.31 -5.86 -38.41
CA ALA A 118 -83.26 -4.91 -38.98
C ALA A 118 -83.22 -4.92 -40.51
N MET A 119 -82.06 -5.03 -41.15
CA MET A 119 -81.96 -5.21 -42.60
C MET A 119 -82.57 -6.47 -43.10
N ASP A 120 -82.45 -7.59 -42.41
CA ASP A 120 -83.12 -8.84 -42.73
C ASP A 120 -84.72 -8.68 -42.71
N GLN A 121 -85.23 -7.93 -41.74
CA GLN A 121 -86.63 -7.59 -41.67
C GLN A 121 -87.12 -6.73 -42.85
N VAL A 122 -86.30 -5.72 -43.25
CA VAL A 122 -86.55 -4.88 -44.43
C VAL A 122 -86.56 -5.75 -45.69
N ARG A 123 -85.62 -6.66 -45.86
CA ARG A 123 -85.55 -7.62 -46.96
C ARG A 123 -86.82 -8.49 -47.04
N LYS A 124 -87.25 -9.02 -45.90
CA LYS A 124 -88.54 -9.81 -45.84
C LYS A 124 -89.76 -8.98 -46.28
N SER A 125 -89.88 -7.75 -45.74
CA SER A 125 -90.95 -6.85 -46.07
C SER A 125 -90.93 -6.46 -47.56
N SER A 126 -89.78 -6.21 -48.15
CA SER A 126 -89.64 -5.92 -49.58
C SER A 126 -89.98 -7.07 -50.46
N LYS A 127 -89.61 -8.32 -50.07
CA LYS A 127 -90.09 -9.59 -50.76
C LYS A 127 -91.58 -9.74 -50.72
N ASP A 128 -92.26 -9.44 -49.59
CA ASP A 128 -93.68 -9.49 -49.45
C ASP A 128 -94.38 -8.45 -50.35
N ILE A 129 -93.88 -7.19 -50.42
CA ILE A 129 -94.33 -6.15 -51.31
C ILE A 129 -94.16 -6.56 -52.77
N ASN A 130 -92.97 -7.13 -53.13
CA ASN A 130 -92.75 -7.71 -54.47
C ASN A 130 -93.81 -8.76 -54.88
N ARG A 131 -94.11 -9.66 -53.97
CA ARG A 131 -95.18 -10.65 -54.18
C ARG A 131 -96.61 -10.02 -54.35
N ILE A 132 -96.93 -8.97 -53.56
CA ILE A 132 -98.16 -8.19 -53.70
C ILE A 132 -98.21 -7.49 -55.05
N ALA A 133 -97.10 -6.85 -55.46
CA ALA A 133 -96.99 -6.21 -56.73
C ALA A 133 -97.16 -7.20 -57.92
N GLU A 134 -96.53 -8.38 -57.82
CA GLU A 134 -96.73 -9.44 -58.83
C GLU A 134 -98.18 -9.86 -58.92
N THR A 135 -98.84 -10.13 -57.78
CA THR A 135 -100.27 -10.50 -57.73
C THR A 135 -101.16 -9.39 -58.31
N THR A 136 -100.81 -8.10 -57.96
CA THR A 136 -101.54 -6.92 -58.49
C THR A 136 -101.36 -6.81 -59.98
N SER A 137 -100.16 -7.06 -60.52
CA SER A 137 -99.88 -7.03 -61.96
C SER A 137 -100.73 -8.13 -62.69
N ILE A 138 -100.83 -9.32 -62.10
CA ILE A 138 -101.70 -10.39 -62.65
C ILE A 138 -103.19 -10.01 -62.60
N LEU A 139 -103.66 -9.40 -61.48
CA LEU A 139 -105.03 -8.89 -61.37
C LEU A 139 -105.33 -7.81 -62.38
N ALA A 140 -104.40 -6.86 -62.56
CA ALA A 140 -104.48 -5.77 -63.54
C ALA A 140 -104.53 -6.35 -64.97
N LEU A 141 -103.70 -7.36 -65.29
CA LEU A 141 -103.73 -8.04 -66.57
C LEU A 141 -105.07 -8.68 -66.85
N ASN A 142 -105.59 -9.38 -65.81
CA ASN A 142 -106.93 -9.98 -65.93
C ASN A 142 -108.06 -8.92 -66.15
N ALA A 143 -107.97 -7.76 -65.46
CA ALA A 143 -108.86 -6.64 -65.61
C ALA A 143 -108.76 -6.02 -67.04
N THR A 144 -107.55 -5.90 -67.56
CA THR A 144 -107.31 -5.43 -68.94
C THR A 144 -107.95 -6.35 -69.97
N ILE A 145 -107.80 -7.67 -69.74
CA ILE A 145 -108.42 -8.69 -70.62
C ILE A 145 -109.97 -8.61 -70.60
N GLU A 146 -110.58 -8.45 -69.42
CA GLU A 146 -112.01 -8.35 -69.28
C GLU A 146 -112.56 -6.98 -69.80
N ALA A 147 -111.82 -5.90 -69.62
CA ALA A 147 -112.09 -4.58 -70.16
C ALA A 147 -112.10 -4.61 -71.73
N MET A 148 -111.09 -5.28 -72.34
CA MET A 148 -111.03 -5.49 -73.78
C MET A 148 -112.26 -6.36 -74.28
N ARG A 149 -112.70 -7.32 -73.49
CA ARG A 149 -113.84 -8.17 -73.77
C ARG A 149 -115.17 -7.42 -73.76
N ALA A 150 -115.30 -6.35 -72.93
CA ALA A 150 -116.43 -5.45 -72.84
C ALA A 150 -116.56 -4.42 -74.02
N GLY A 151 -115.61 -4.40 -74.95
CA GLY A 151 -115.63 -3.58 -76.14
C GLY A 151 -115.60 -2.10 -75.84
N GLU A 152 -116.31 -1.23 -76.57
CA GLU A 152 -116.36 0.23 -76.43
C GLU A 152 -116.69 0.67 -75.00
N ARG A 153 -117.52 0.02 -74.25
CA ARG A 153 -117.90 0.29 -72.86
C ARG A 153 -116.80 0.05 -71.84
N GLY A 154 -115.81 -0.74 -72.18
CA GLY A 154 -114.69 -1.09 -71.30
C GLY A 154 -113.40 -0.25 -71.47
N LYS A 155 -113.33 0.60 -72.50
CA LYS A 155 -112.13 1.41 -72.83
C LYS A 155 -111.54 2.21 -71.63
N THR A 156 -112.38 2.86 -70.85
CA THR A 156 -111.93 3.65 -69.69
C THR A 156 -111.39 2.75 -68.58
N PHE A 157 -111.96 1.54 -68.37
CA PHE A 157 -111.47 0.56 -67.45
C PHE A 157 -110.18 -0.14 -67.92
N ALA A 158 -109.98 -0.31 -69.20
CA ALA A 158 -108.77 -0.82 -69.77
C ALA A 158 -107.58 0.08 -69.50
N VAL A 159 -107.71 1.42 -69.61
CA VAL A 159 -106.68 2.44 -69.28
C VAL A 159 -106.28 2.37 -67.78
N VAL A 160 -107.34 2.31 -66.91
CA VAL A 160 -107.06 2.18 -65.45
C VAL A 160 -106.36 0.89 -65.12
N ALA A 161 -106.74 -0.20 -65.73
CA ALA A 161 -106.14 -1.51 -65.53
C ALA A 161 -104.63 -1.53 -66.02
N ASP A 162 -104.33 -0.89 -67.16
CA ASP A 162 -102.96 -0.80 -67.66
C ASP A 162 -102.10 0.11 -66.81
N GLU A 163 -102.68 1.21 -66.26
CA GLU A 163 -102.00 2.09 -65.29
C GLU A 163 -101.68 1.33 -63.96
N VAL A 164 -102.64 0.51 -63.44
CA VAL A 164 -102.39 -0.33 -62.26
C VAL A 164 -101.33 -1.39 -62.53
N LYS A 165 -101.30 -1.94 -63.74
CA LYS A 165 -100.26 -2.89 -64.18
C LYS A 165 -98.90 -2.24 -64.24
N THR A 166 -98.82 -1.01 -64.81
CA THR A 166 -97.55 -0.23 -64.81
C THR A 166 -97.06 0.11 -63.40
N LEU A 167 -97.97 0.58 -62.53
CA LEU A 167 -97.68 0.87 -61.14
C LEU A 167 -97.22 -0.36 -60.39
N ALA A 168 -97.81 -1.55 -60.65
CA ALA A 168 -97.37 -2.78 -60.07
C ALA A 168 -95.95 -3.19 -60.54
N GLN A 169 -95.66 -2.97 -61.84
CA GLN A 169 -94.31 -3.20 -62.39
C GLN A 169 -93.27 -2.23 -61.77
N ASP A 170 -93.58 -0.94 -61.67
CA ASP A 170 -92.71 0.07 -61.05
C ASP A 170 -92.48 -0.25 -59.56
N THR A 171 -93.52 -0.68 -58.82
CA THR A 171 -93.40 -1.12 -57.44
C THR A 171 -92.46 -2.33 -57.31
N ARG A 172 -92.52 -3.27 -58.26
CA ARG A 172 -91.62 -4.44 -58.29
C ARG A 172 -90.20 -4.03 -58.55
N LEU A 173 -89.90 -3.12 -59.51
CA LEU A 173 -88.61 -2.61 -59.80
C LEU A 173 -87.99 -1.89 -58.55
N ALA A 174 -88.82 -1.06 -57.89
CA ALA A 174 -88.41 -0.35 -56.69
C ALA A 174 -88.08 -1.32 -55.50
N THR A 175 -88.89 -2.36 -55.32
CA THR A 175 -88.64 -3.39 -54.27
C THR A 175 -87.38 -4.22 -54.59
N ASP A 176 -87.16 -4.59 -55.85
CA ASP A 176 -85.96 -5.28 -56.30
C ASP A 176 -84.72 -4.45 -56.05
N GLU A 177 -84.75 -3.12 -56.21
CA GLU A 177 -83.67 -2.19 -55.89
C GLU A 177 -83.43 -2.13 -54.36
N ILE A 178 -84.54 -2.06 -53.57
CA ILE A 178 -84.39 -2.10 -52.09
C ILE A 178 -83.77 -3.43 -51.66
N VAL A 179 -84.09 -4.54 -52.21
CA VAL A 179 -83.50 -5.89 -51.87
C VAL A 179 -81.99 -5.86 -52.20
N ARG A 180 -81.59 -5.38 -53.41
CA ARG A 180 -80.14 -5.24 -53.77
C ARG A 180 -79.39 -4.34 -52.81
N THR A 181 -79.95 -3.20 -52.38
CA THR A 181 -79.36 -2.27 -51.43
C THR A 181 -79.20 -2.91 -50.07
N VAL A 182 -80.23 -3.71 -49.59
CA VAL A 182 -80.16 -4.42 -48.32
C VAL A 182 -79.08 -5.50 -48.36
N ASP A 183 -78.97 -6.28 -49.47
CA ASP A 183 -77.96 -7.30 -49.65
C ASP A 183 -76.53 -6.69 -49.63
N ALA A 184 -76.34 -5.49 -50.23
CA ALA A 184 -75.06 -4.77 -50.18
C ALA A 184 -74.72 -4.31 -48.74
N LEU A 185 -75.76 -3.81 -48.01
CA LEU A 185 -75.57 -3.37 -46.59
C LEU A 185 -75.31 -4.58 -45.67
N GLU A 186 -75.83 -5.76 -45.94
CA GLU A 186 -75.51 -6.99 -45.18
C GLU A 186 -74.07 -7.45 -45.37
N ILE A 187 -73.53 -7.34 -46.60
CA ILE A 187 -72.11 -7.61 -46.86
C ILE A 187 -71.26 -6.62 -46.11
N GLU A 188 -71.54 -5.32 -46.12
CA GLU A 188 -70.79 -4.28 -45.41
C GLU A 188 -70.86 -4.48 -43.89
N ALA A 189 -72.11 -4.78 -43.37
CA ALA A 189 -72.25 -5.08 -41.93
C ALA A 189 -71.36 -6.25 -41.48
N THR A 190 -71.30 -7.34 -42.31
CA THR A 190 -70.43 -8.49 -42.02
C THR A 190 -68.99 -8.15 -42.02
N ALA A 191 -68.52 -7.28 -42.96
CA ALA A 191 -67.15 -6.79 -42.99
C ALA A 191 -66.82 -5.96 -41.75
N VAL A 192 -67.75 -5.08 -41.32
CA VAL A 192 -67.62 -4.27 -40.11
C VAL A 192 -67.52 -5.15 -38.83
N VAL A 193 -68.36 -6.23 -38.74
CA VAL A 193 -68.24 -7.18 -37.62
C VAL A 193 -66.86 -7.79 -37.57
N GLY A 194 -66.33 -8.25 -38.71
CA GLY A 194 -64.96 -8.79 -38.75
C GLY A 194 -63.88 -7.80 -38.30
N GLN A 195 -64.04 -6.55 -38.65
CA GLN A 195 -63.09 -5.45 -38.17
C GLN A 195 -63.24 -5.22 -36.66
N ILE A 196 -64.43 -5.26 -36.14
CA ILE A 196 -64.75 -5.09 -34.72
C ILE A 196 -64.11 -6.26 -33.92
N GLU A 197 -64.30 -7.52 -34.38
CA GLU A 197 -63.69 -8.69 -33.75
C GLU A 197 -62.15 -8.62 -33.77
N GLY A 198 -61.53 -8.17 -34.89
CA GLY A 198 -60.14 -7.94 -35.00
C GLY A 198 -59.66 -6.85 -34.01
N GLY A 199 -60.40 -5.74 -33.89
CA GLY A 199 -60.12 -4.66 -32.94
C GLY A 199 -60.23 -5.08 -31.48
N ALA A 200 -61.17 -5.95 -31.15
CA ALA A 200 -61.32 -6.56 -29.82
C ALA A 200 -60.09 -7.40 -29.48
N GLY A 201 -59.65 -8.27 -30.41
CA GLY A 201 -58.45 -9.10 -30.22
C GLY A 201 -57.16 -8.27 -30.01
N GLU A 202 -56.97 -7.20 -30.77
CA GLU A 202 -55.82 -6.31 -30.59
C GLU A 202 -55.91 -5.52 -29.27
N SER A 203 -57.08 -5.12 -28.84
CA SER A 203 -57.27 -4.45 -27.54
C SER A 203 -56.94 -5.37 -26.37
N GLU A 204 -57.31 -6.64 -26.43
CA GLU A 204 -56.96 -7.62 -25.40
C GLU A 204 -55.47 -7.93 -25.35
N LYS A 205 -54.78 -8.03 -26.51
CA LYS A 205 -53.32 -8.14 -26.57
C LYS A 205 -52.62 -6.90 -25.96
N ALA A 206 -53.12 -5.71 -26.26
CA ALA A 206 -52.62 -4.49 -25.68
C ALA A 206 -52.78 -4.47 -24.15
N ARG A 207 -53.95 -4.92 -23.64
CA ARG A 207 -54.21 -5.06 -22.21
C ARG A 207 -53.21 -6.00 -21.54
N ALA A 208 -52.96 -7.17 -22.13
CA ALA A 208 -51.98 -8.13 -21.61
C ALA A 208 -50.55 -7.56 -21.59
N SER A 209 -50.18 -6.86 -22.65
CA SER A 209 -48.84 -6.21 -22.73
C SER A 209 -48.65 -5.12 -21.66
N VAL A 210 -49.67 -4.29 -21.44
CA VAL A 210 -49.62 -3.24 -20.41
C VAL A 210 -49.62 -3.84 -19.00
N SER A 211 -50.35 -4.91 -18.76
CA SER A 211 -50.29 -5.65 -17.48
C SER A 211 -48.89 -6.24 -17.21
N GLN A 212 -48.20 -6.74 -18.25
CA GLN A 212 -46.82 -7.22 -18.11
C GLN A 212 -45.82 -6.08 -17.78
N ILE A 213 -46.07 -4.89 -18.31
CA ILE A 213 -45.29 -3.70 -17.98
C ILE A 213 -45.51 -3.32 -16.49
N GLU A 214 -46.78 -3.41 -15.99
CA GLU A 214 -47.08 -3.13 -14.58
C GLU A 214 -46.30 -4.09 -13.65
N GLU A 215 -46.26 -5.39 -13.95
CA GLU A 215 -45.48 -6.38 -13.20
C GLU A 215 -43.97 -6.09 -13.23
N THR A 216 -43.48 -5.70 -14.42
CA THR A 216 -42.07 -5.33 -14.57
C THR A 216 -41.73 -4.10 -13.74
N LEU A 217 -42.58 -3.07 -13.71
CA LEU A 217 -42.36 -1.88 -12.88
C LEU A 217 -42.39 -2.21 -11.38
N GLY A 218 -43.27 -3.11 -10.96
CA GLY A 218 -43.29 -3.63 -9.60
C GLY A 218 -41.94 -4.25 -9.22
N SER A 219 -41.41 -5.12 -10.08
CA SER A 219 -40.08 -5.74 -9.88
C SER A 219 -38.93 -4.71 -9.83
N VAL A 220 -38.99 -3.67 -10.65
CA VAL A 220 -37.98 -2.58 -10.61
C VAL A 220 -38.10 -1.79 -9.31
N THR A 221 -39.32 -1.58 -8.79
CA THR A 221 -39.51 -0.90 -7.49
C THR A 221 -38.85 -1.69 -6.38
N ASP A 222 -39.05 -3.00 -6.32
CA ASP A 222 -38.42 -3.90 -5.32
C ASP A 222 -36.88 -3.85 -5.40
N LEU A 223 -36.32 -3.79 -6.62
CA LEU A 223 -34.88 -3.66 -6.82
C LEU A 223 -34.34 -2.33 -6.31
N VAL A 224 -35.04 -1.22 -6.53
CA VAL A 224 -34.63 0.10 -6.05
C VAL A 224 -34.67 0.16 -4.51
N GLU A 225 -35.69 -0.43 -3.89
CA GLU A 225 -35.77 -0.55 -2.43
C GLU A 225 -34.63 -1.41 -1.86
N GLU A 226 -34.21 -2.48 -2.57
CA GLU A 226 -33.06 -3.29 -2.18
C GLU A 226 -31.75 -2.49 -2.27
N VAL A 227 -31.57 -1.69 -3.33
CA VAL A 227 -30.42 -0.78 -3.46
C VAL A 227 -30.38 0.22 -2.30
N ASP A 228 -31.51 0.78 -1.90
CA ASP A 228 -31.58 1.71 -0.77
C ASP A 228 -31.17 1.02 0.55
N ARG A 229 -31.63 -0.20 0.81
CA ARG A 229 -31.21 -0.99 1.97
C ARG A 229 -29.72 -1.30 1.98
N GLN A 230 -29.14 -1.60 0.79
CA GLN A 230 -27.71 -1.86 0.66
C GLN A 230 -26.90 -0.58 0.91
N ASN A 231 -27.36 0.58 0.45
CA ASN A 231 -26.74 1.87 0.73
C ASN A 231 -26.72 2.20 2.23
N ASP A 232 -27.81 1.94 2.92
CA ASP A 232 -27.88 2.07 4.38
C ASP A 232 -26.86 1.18 5.10
N GLN A 233 -26.65 -0.03 4.59
CA GLN A 233 -25.64 -0.95 5.13
C GLN A 233 -24.21 -0.44 4.88
N ILE A 234 -23.95 0.09 3.67
CA ILE A 234 -22.67 0.72 3.32
C ILE A 234 -22.39 1.91 4.27
N ALA A 235 -23.37 2.78 4.50
CA ALA A 235 -23.22 3.92 5.40
C ALA A 235 -22.84 3.50 6.83
N ARG A 236 -23.52 2.47 7.37
CA ARG A 236 -23.20 1.90 8.69
C ARG A 236 -21.80 1.27 8.75
N SER A 237 -21.43 0.53 7.69
CA SER A 237 -20.09 -0.07 7.60
C SER A 237 -19.00 0.99 7.53
N THR A 238 -19.22 2.06 6.76
CA THR A 238 -18.30 3.20 6.64
C THR A 238 -18.13 3.91 7.99
N ALA A 239 -19.21 4.12 8.75
CA ALA A 239 -19.13 4.68 10.11
C ALA A 239 -18.31 3.78 11.06
N THR A 240 -18.47 2.46 10.97
CA THR A 240 -17.69 1.50 11.76
C THR A 240 -16.20 1.55 11.39
N ILE A 241 -15.90 1.59 10.09
CA ILE A 241 -14.50 1.72 9.60
C ILE A 241 -13.89 3.04 10.08
N SER A 242 -14.66 4.15 10.11
CA SER A 242 -14.19 5.43 10.66
C SER A 242 -13.76 5.29 12.12
N GLY A 243 -14.53 4.60 12.95
CA GLY A 243 -14.14 4.32 14.33
C GLY A 243 -12.88 3.45 14.47
N HIS A 244 -12.66 2.52 13.53
CA HIS A 244 -11.42 1.75 13.50
C HIS A 244 -10.22 2.60 13.07
N VAL A 245 -10.40 3.50 12.11
CA VAL A 245 -9.36 4.45 11.67
C VAL A 245 -8.93 5.35 12.82
N ASP A 246 -9.88 5.92 13.56
CA ASP A 246 -9.59 6.72 14.77
C ASP A 246 -8.79 5.90 15.80
N SER A 247 -9.15 4.64 16.00
CA SER A 247 -8.44 3.74 16.91
C SER A 247 -7.01 3.48 16.46
N VAL A 248 -6.80 3.23 15.16
CA VAL A 248 -5.46 3.06 14.59
C VAL A 248 -4.63 4.33 14.73
N GLN A 249 -5.18 5.51 14.48
CA GLN A 249 -4.49 6.78 14.68
C GLN A 249 -4.03 6.98 16.12
N ASN A 250 -4.86 6.61 17.09
CA ASN A 250 -4.50 6.69 18.51
C ASN A 250 -3.33 5.75 18.84
N VAL A 251 -3.34 4.52 18.31
CA VAL A 251 -2.23 3.56 18.46
C VAL A 251 -0.95 4.10 17.81
N LEU A 252 -1.05 4.68 16.61
CA LEU A 252 0.08 5.28 15.91
C LEU A 252 0.70 6.42 16.70
N ARG A 253 -0.12 7.27 17.34
CA ARG A 253 0.37 8.36 18.21
C ARG A 253 1.12 7.82 19.43
N GLY A 254 0.56 6.83 20.11
CA GLY A 254 1.24 6.18 21.26
C GLY A 254 2.52 5.48 20.86
N PHE A 255 2.59 4.91 19.66
CA PHE A 255 3.83 4.32 19.13
C PHE A 255 4.92 5.37 18.90
N GLU A 256 4.59 6.54 18.35
CA GLU A 256 5.54 7.62 18.15
C GLU A 256 6.16 8.10 19.47
N GLU A 257 5.33 8.32 20.49
CA GLU A 257 5.79 8.69 21.83
C GLU A 257 6.73 7.63 22.43
N THR A 258 6.36 6.36 22.28
CA THR A 258 7.18 5.22 22.76
C THR A 258 8.49 5.13 22.01
N SER A 259 8.48 5.33 20.69
CA SER A 259 9.69 5.28 19.85
C SER A 259 10.69 6.37 20.22
N VAL A 260 10.22 7.59 20.46
CA VAL A 260 11.07 8.71 20.91
C VAL A 260 11.67 8.41 22.30
N SER A 261 10.87 7.86 23.18
CA SER A 261 11.33 7.44 24.52
C SER A 261 12.43 6.36 24.44
N ASN A 262 12.21 5.35 23.58
CA ASN A 262 13.16 4.25 23.36
C ASN A 262 14.50 4.77 22.81
N ASP A 263 14.47 5.68 21.83
CA ASP A 263 15.70 6.27 21.28
C ASP A 263 16.50 6.97 22.38
N GLY A 264 15.84 7.74 23.23
CA GLY A 264 16.48 8.37 24.38
C GLY A 264 17.05 7.37 25.39
N GLN A 265 16.41 6.22 25.59
CA GLN A 265 16.92 5.14 26.45
C GLN A 265 18.14 4.45 25.84
N LEU A 266 18.10 4.18 24.54
CA LEU A 266 19.22 3.56 23.81
C LEU A 266 20.46 4.47 23.80
N GLU A 267 20.27 5.76 23.64
CA GLU A 267 21.39 6.74 23.72
C GLU A 267 22.02 6.76 25.12
N ARG A 268 21.18 6.77 26.18
CA ARG A 268 21.67 6.67 27.56
C ARG A 268 22.36 5.34 27.85
N ALA A 269 21.85 4.22 27.29
CA ALA A 269 22.49 2.92 27.42
C ALA A 269 23.86 2.91 26.75
N HIS A 270 23.96 3.47 25.53
CA HIS A 270 25.24 3.60 24.81
C HIS A 270 26.27 4.44 25.59
N SER A 271 25.88 5.59 26.13
CA SER A 271 26.74 6.43 26.95
C SER A 271 27.23 5.69 28.20
N ARG A 272 26.33 4.99 28.92
CA ARG A 272 26.72 4.22 30.12
C ARG A 272 27.66 3.06 29.81
N LEU A 273 27.53 2.43 28.65
CA LEU A 273 28.47 1.39 28.22
C LEU A 273 29.87 1.97 27.98
N LYS A 274 29.99 3.14 27.36
CA LYS A 274 31.26 3.85 27.23
C LYS A 274 31.86 4.20 28.59
N ASP A 275 31.07 4.70 29.53
CA ASP A 275 31.53 5.04 30.87
C ASP A 275 32.03 3.76 31.60
N LEU A 276 31.35 2.63 31.45
CA LEU A 276 31.76 1.36 32.06
C LEU A 276 33.07 0.84 31.42
N GLU A 277 33.23 0.95 30.13
CA GLU A 277 34.45 0.58 29.41
C GLU A 277 35.63 1.44 29.88
N ALA A 278 35.46 2.76 29.96
CA ALA A 278 36.45 3.70 30.47
C ALA A 278 36.82 3.40 31.93
N MET A 279 35.81 3.09 32.78
CA MET A 279 36.05 2.72 34.19
C MET A 279 36.84 1.40 34.30
N ALA A 280 36.48 0.38 33.49
CA ALA A 280 37.18 -0.89 33.48
C ALA A 280 38.66 -0.70 33.03
N ASN A 281 38.91 0.12 32.03
CA ASN A 281 40.26 0.45 31.57
C ASN A 281 41.04 1.24 32.62
N THR A 282 40.42 2.22 33.29
CA THR A 282 41.05 2.93 34.40
C THR A 282 41.38 2.01 35.57
N MET A 283 40.51 1.06 35.91
CA MET A 283 40.78 0.03 36.93
C MET A 283 41.99 -0.83 36.54
N PHE A 284 42.00 -1.29 35.30
CA PHE A 284 43.11 -2.09 34.77
C PHE A 284 44.44 -1.33 34.86
N ASP A 285 44.47 -0.07 34.40
CA ASP A 285 45.62 0.81 34.46
C ASP A 285 46.14 1.00 35.91
N ASN A 286 45.21 1.33 36.82
CA ASN A 286 45.55 1.53 38.24
C ASN A 286 46.14 0.27 38.90
N VAL A 287 45.61 -0.93 38.56
CA VAL A 287 46.13 -2.20 39.11
C VAL A 287 47.54 -2.51 38.62
N VAL A 288 47.83 -2.18 37.34
CA VAL A 288 49.20 -2.33 36.79
C VAL A 288 50.17 -1.31 37.45
N HIS A 289 49.78 -0.03 37.57
CA HIS A 289 50.59 0.99 38.24
C HIS A 289 50.81 0.70 39.72
N ALA A 290 49.87 0.06 40.40
CA ALA A 290 50.06 -0.36 41.79
C ALA A 290 50.99 -1.57 41.95
N GLY A 291 51.54 -2.14 40.86
CA GLY A 291 52.41 -3.29 40.88
C GLY A 291 51.66 -4.63 41.19
N LEU A 292 50.33 -4.60 41.11
CA LEU A 292 49.46 -5.76 41.45
C LEU A 292 49.22 -6.71 40.27
N ALA A 293 49.74 -6.38 39.08
CA ALA A 293 49.68 -7.18 37.86
C ALA A 293 51.08 -7.33 37.25
N PRO A 294 52.02 -8.08 37.82
CA PRO A 294 53.44 -8.11 37.44
C PRO A 294 53.66 -8.48 35.96
N ALA A 295 52.82 -9.39 35.43
CA ALA A 295 52.94 -9.82 34.04
C ALA A 295 52.55 -8.71 33.04
N ASP A 296 51.57 -7.87 33.36
CA ASP A 296 51.13 -6.73 32.53
C ASP A 296 52.11 -5.55 32.76
N GLN A 297 52.62 -5.36 33.97
CA GLN A 297 53.65 -4.38 34.28
C GLN A 297 54.94 -4.62 33.45
N HIS A 298 55.34 -5.89 33.28
CA HIS A 298 56.50 -6.22 32.45
C HIS A 298 56.29 -5.81 30.97
N ILE A 299 55.07 -5.87 30.44
CA ILE A 299 54.75 -5.41 29.08
C ILE A 299 54.87 -3.87 29.02
N ALA A 300 54.39 -3.15 30.05
CA ALA A 300 54.58 -1.70 30.14
C ALA A 300 56.07 -1.31 30.17
N GLU A 301 56.92 -2.05 30.92
CA GLU A 301 58.37 -1.87 30.94
C GLU A 301 59.01 -2.08 29.56
N LEU A 302 58.58 -3.09 28.81
CA LEU A 302 59.03 -3.32 27.43
C LEU A 302 58.58 -2.18 26.48
N ALA A 303 57.39 -1.62 26.66
CA ALA A 303 56.91 -0.48 25.90
C ALA A 303 57.71 0.79 26.22
N LEU A 304 58.02 1.04 27.52
CA LEU A 304 58.86 2.14 27.97
C LEU A 304 60.27 2.07 27.38
N ASP A 305 60.90 0.88 27.41
CA ASP A 305 62.22 0.67 26.82
C ASP A 305 62.19 0.89 25.30
N GLY A 306 61.17 0.39 24.60
CA GLY A 306 60.98 0.61 23.15
C GLY A 306 60.77 2.09 22.79
N ALA A 307 59.98 2.82 23.55
CA ALA A 307 59.78 4.25 23.38
C ALA A 307 61.09 5.06 23.56
N LYS A 308 61.82 4.76 24.63
CA LYS A 308 63.13 5.39 24.87
C LYS A 308 64.14 5.12 23.77
N GLN A 309 64.16 3.90 23.22
CA GLN A 309 65.03 3.58 22.08
C GLN A 309 64.60 4.37 20.81
N ALA A 310 63.28 4.49 20.55
CA ALA A 310 62.75 5.25 19.43
C ALA A 310 63.10 6.76 19.56
N GLU A 311 62.94 7.34 20.76
CA GLU A 311 63.32 8.73 21.07
C GLU A 311 64.81 8.97 20.88
N ALA A 312 65.66 8.09 21.43
CA ALA A 312 67.08 8.21 21.32
C ALA A 312 67.61 8.19 19.88
N LEU A 313 67.02 7.33 19.03
CA LEU A 313 67.35 7.29 17.60
C LEU A 313 66.96 8.57 16.88
N VAL A 314 65.81 9.14 17.17
CA VAL A 314 65.35 10.40 16.57
C VAL A 314 66.23 11.55 17.00
N LEU A 315 66.52 11.65 18.29
CA LEU A 315 67.45 12.73 18.83
C LEU A 315 68.81 12.66 18.18
N LYS A 316 69.38 11.46 18.08
CA LYS A 316 70.68 11.23 17.43
C LYS A 316 70.64 11.60 15.93
N ALA A 317 69.56 11.27 15.22
CA ALA A 317 69.43 11.62 13.81
C ALA A 317 69.25 13.12 13.58
N ILE A 318 68.57 13.82 14.50
CA ILE A 318 68.47 15.31 14.47
C ILE A 318 69.82 15.93 14.73
N GLU A 319 70.57 15.49 15.75
CA GLU A 319 71.93 15.97 16.05
C GLU A 319 72.87 15.74 14.88
N ALA A 320 72.76 14.60 14.18
CA ALA A 320 73.56 14.26 13.00
C ALA A 320 73.10 14.98 11.72
N SER A 321 71.99 15.73 11.76
CA SER A 321 71.34 16.34 10.58
C SER A 321 70.89 15.35 9.55
N GLU A 322 70.66 14.10 9.94
CA GLU A 322 70.04 13.03 9.12
C GLU A 322 68.51 13.12 9.06
N LEU A 323 67.91 13.74 10.09
CA LEU A 323 66.48 13.98 10.20
C LEU A 323 66.25 15.47 10.58
N ASP A 324 65.38 16.13 9.81
CA ASP A 324 64.88 17.45 10.17
C ASP A 324 63.73 17.34 11.20
N GLU A 325 63.80 18.07 12.29
CA GLU A 325 62.75 18.08 13.32
C GLU A 325 61.38 18.48 12.73
N ALA A 326 61.36 19.38 11.74
CA ALA A 326 60.13 19.74 11.06
C ALA A 326 59.57 18.59 10.18
N ALA A 327 60.40 17.62 9.79
CA ALA A 327 59.95 16.42 9.12
C ALA A 327 59.33 15.40 10.08
N LEU A 328 59.85 15.30 11.32
CA LEU A 328 59.29 14.47 12.39
C LEU A 328 57.86 14.90 12.72
N PHE A 329 57.61 16.20 12.82
CA PHE A 329 56.29 16.76 13.16
C PHE A 329 55.45 17.16 11.92
N ASP A 330 55.74 16.56 10.74
CA ASP A 330 54.98 16.81 9.53
C ASP A 330 53.61 16.15 9.62
N ASP A 331 52.57 16.98 9.65
CA ASP A 331 51.15 16.57 9.71
C ASP A 331 50.44 16.67 8.34
N ASN A 332 51.19 16.87 7.27
CA ASN A 332 50.66 16.85 5.90
C ASN A 332 50.63 15.42 5.36
N TYR A 333 49.49 14.75 5.59
CA TYR A 333 49.29 13.35 5.21
C TYR A 333 48.96 13.25 3.72
N LEU A 334 49.96 12.99 2.89
CA LEU A 334 49.76 12.82 1.44
C LEU A 334 49.19 11.44 1.15
N PRO A 335 48.01 11.34 0.48
CA PRO A 335 47.39 10.08 0.20
C PRO A 335 48.19 9.26 -0.84
N ILE A 336 48.36 7.96 -0.60
CA ILE A 336 48.96 7.02 -1.54
C ILE A 336 47.86 6.55 -2.50
N ALA A 337 47.96 6.94 -3.78
CA ALA A 337 46.98 6.62 -4.79
C ALA A 337 46.77 5.10 -4.95
N GLY A 338 45.53 4.67 -5.08
CA GLY A 338 45.16 3.26 -5.28
C GLY A 338 45.28 2.36 -4.06
N SER A 339 45.60 2.92 -2.85
CA SER A 339 45.60 2.11 -1.62
C SER A 339 44.19 1.86 -1.08
N ASN A 340 43.91 0.60 -0.77
CA ASN A 340 42.67 0.19 -0.11
C ASN A 340 43.02 -0.92 0.91
N PRO A 341 42.95 -0.66 2.24
CA PRO A 341 42.51 0.58 2.91
C PRO A 341 43.38 1.82 2.61
N PRO A 342 42.82 3.04 2.83
CA PRO A 342 43.56 4.28 2.58
C PRO A 342 44.84 4.35 3.37
N ARG A 343 45.95 4.74 2.70
CA ARG A 343 47.27 4.90 3.29
C ARG A 343 47.81 6.26 2.91
N PHE A 344 48.65 6.79 3.77
CA PHE A 344 49.20 8.13 3.67
C PHE A 344 50.72 8.10 3.84
N ARG A 345 51.37 9.22 3.54
CA ARG A 345 52.79 9.41 3.66
C ARG A 345 53.10 10.84 4.13
N THR A 346 54.06 10.96 5.02
CA THR A 346 54.65 12.23 5.48
C THR A 346 56.15 12.24 5.19
N ARG A 347 56.82 13.36 5.41
CA ARG A 347 58.27 13.44 5.27
C ARG A 347 59.01 12.51 6.25
N PHE A 348 58.40 12.11 7.35
CA PHE A 348 58.96 11.22 8.36
C PHE A 348 58.80 9.73 8.04
N THR A 349 57.91 9.37 7.13
CA THR A 349 57.52 7.97 6.88
C THR A 349 58.70 7.04 6.57
N ASP A 350 59.57 7.40 5.63
CA ASP A 350 60.65 6.55 5.17
C ASP A 350 61.72 6.35 6.27
N TRP A 351 62.07 7.44 6.98
CA TRP A 351 62.99 7.37 8.07
C TRP A 351 62.47 6.48 9.20
N ALA A 352 61.22 6.63 9.60
CA ALA A 352 60.57 5.78 10.61
C ALA A 352 60.53 4.30 10.18
N HIS A 353 60.30 4.06 8.90
CA HIS A 353 60.26 2.71 8.34
C HIS A 353 61.62 2.01 8.41
N GLU A 354 62.69 2.72 8.17
CA GLU A 354 64.06 2.19 8.22
C GLU A 354 64.56 2.02 9.66
N HIS A 355 64.33 3.00 10.53
CA HIS A 355 65.00 3.08 11.83
C HIS A 355 64.13 2.59 12.99
N TRP A 356 62.82 2.80 12.97
CA TRP A 356 61.92 2.34 14.06
C TRP A 356 61.44 0.92 13.91
N ARG A 357 61.29 0.41 12.69
CA ARG A 357 60.83 -0.96 12.48
C ARG A 357 61.66 -2.04 13.19
N PRO A 358 63.02 -1.99 13.19
CA PRO A 358 63.85 -2.95 13.94
C PRO A 358 63.53 -2.97 15.45
N ILE A 359 63.21 -1.82 16.06
CA ILE A 359 62.79 -1.73 17.46
C ILE A 359 61.46 -2.45 17.65
N LEU A 360 60.48 -2.19 16.76
CA LEU A 360 59.16 -2.80 16.83
C LEU A 360 59.24 -4.34 16.74
N ASP A 361 60.03 -4.86 15.79
CA ASP A 361 60.26 -6.29 15.62
C ASP A 361 60.97 -6.89 16.83
N ALA A 362 61.97 -6.21 17.39
CA ALA A 362 62.70 -6.64 18.58
C ALA A 362 61.79 -6.71 19.81
N VAL A 363 60.93 -5.72 20.05
CA VAL A 363 59.96 -5.74 21.15
C VAL A 363 58.93 -6.85 20.98
N THR A 364 58.38 -7.03 19.77
CA THR A 364 57.41 -8.07 19.48
C THR A 364 57.99 -9.48 19.61
N GLY A 365 59.28 -9.65 19.25
CA GLY A 365 59.97 -10.93 19.37
C GLY A 365 60.35 -11.35 20.79
N LYS A 366 60.21 -10.48 21.80
CA LYS A 366 60.61 -10.82 23.19
C LYS A 366 59.70 -11.83 23.85
N ARG A 367 58.41 -11.86 23.51
CA ARG A 367 57.40 -12.72 24.12
C ARG A 367 56.32 -13.14 23.13
N PRO A 368 55.81 -14.39 23.21
CA PRO A 368 54.82 -14.90 22.27
C PRO A 368 53.46 -14.25 22.38
N GLU A 369 53.11 -13.71 23.56
CA GLU A 369 51.85 -12.98 23.77
C GLU A 369 51.81 -11.58 23.12
N ILE A 370 52.99 -10.97 22.79
CA ILE A 370 53.06 -9.67 22.13
C ILE A 370 52.80 -9.91 20.65
N LEU A 371 51.69 -9.32 20.16
CA LEU A 371 51.27 -9.45 18.76
C LEU A 371 51.79 -8.35 17.86
N PHE A 372 51.97 -7.16 18.41
CA PHE A 372 52.50 -6.02 17.67
C PHE A 372 53.12 -4.99 18.59
N ALA A 373 54.05 -4.22 18.03
CA ALA A 373 54.46 -2.92 18.53
C ALA A 373 54.28 -1.91 17.37
N LEU A 374 53.84 -0.71 17.66
CA LEU A 374 53.63 0.34 16.66
C LEU A 374 53.84 1.74 17.25
N PRO A 375 54.37 2.67 16.49
CA PRO A 375 54.33 4.08 16.81
C PRO A 375 53.14 4.73 16.13
N ASN A 376 52.46 5.64 16.78
CA ASN A 376 51.46 6.50 16.14
C ASN A 376 51.64 7.96 16.58
N ASP A 377 51.40 8.89 15.69
CA ASP A 377 51.34 10.30 16.04
C ASP A 377 50.04 10.67 16.79
N LEU A 378 49.90 11.94 17.20
CA LEU A 378 48.72 12.43 17.92
C LEU A 378 47.43 12.42 17.06
N ASN A 379 47.56 12.27 15.74
CA ASN A 379 46.42 12.15 14.84
C ASN A 379 46.05 10.68 14.49
N GLY A 380 46.82 9.71 15.02
CA GLY A 380 46.62 8.28 14.78
C GLY A 380 47.35 7.76 13.53
N TYR A 381 48.25 8.55 12.93
CA TYR A 381 49.03 8.13 11.79
C TYR A 381 50.11 7.13 12.19
N LEU A 382 50.22 6.01 11.46
CA LEU A 382 51.22 4.95 11.63
C LEU A 382 52.32 5.11 10.57
N PRO A 383 53.45 5.79 10.84
CA PRO A 383 54.51 5.93 9.83
C PRO A 383 55.13 4.57 9.47
N THR A 384 55.15 3.62 10.41
CA THR A 384 55.66 2.25 10.22
C THR A 384 54.96 1.28 11.12
N HIS A 385 55.14 -0.02 10.87
CA HIS A 385 54.65 -1.13 11.70
C HIS A 385 55.66 -2.26 11.70
N ILE A 386 55.46 -3.33 12.49
CA ILE A 386 56.31 -4.54 12.46
C ILE A 386 56.41 -5.11 11.04
N THR A 387 57.50 -5.79 10.73
CA THR A 387 57.75 -6.38 9.41
C THR A 387 56.64 -7.30 8.94
N ALA A 388 56.00 -8.06 9.84
CA ALA A 388 54.91 -8.96 9.52
C ALA A 388 53.64 -8.23 9.01
N GLN A 389 53.43 -6.98 9.41
CA GLN A 389 52.29 -6.14 9.08
C GLN A 389 52.66 -4.90 8.23
N SER A 390 53.84 -4.87 7.66
CA SER A 390 54.31 -3.83 6.73
C SER A 390 54.62 -4.39 5.35
N LYS A 391 53.81 -5.39 4.89
CA LYS A 391 54.01 -6.00 3.57
C LYS A 391 53.63 -5.04 2.44
N VAL A 392 54.15 -5.36 1.25
CA VAL A 392 53.80 -4.61 0.05
C VAL A 392 52.34 -4.92 -0.32
N PRO A 393 51.52 -3.91 -0.60
CA PRO A 393 50.15 -4.13 -1.04
C PRO A 393 50.08 -4.96 -2.31
N THR A 394 49.13 -5.88 -2.35
CA THR A 394 48.90 -6.74 -3.50
C THR A 394 47.73 -6.29 -4.37
N GLY A 395 46.86 -5.39 -3.86
CA GLY A 395 45.59 -4.99 -4.43
C GLY A 395 44.45 -5.90 -4.02
N ASP A 396 44.70 -7.04 -3.35
CA ASP A 396 43.69 -7.82 -2.64
C ASP A 396 43.35 -7.10 -1.31
N VAL A 397 42.12 -6.60 -1.22
CA VAL A 397 41.64 -5.83 -0.06
C VAL A 397 41.84 -6.60 1.24
N ARG A 398 41.55 -7.90 1.26
CA ARG A 398 41.66 -8.72 2.45
C ARG A 398 43.13 -8.92 2.88
N HIS A 399 44.03 -9.15 1.92
CA HIS A 399 45.47 -9.22 2.20
C HIS A 399 45.96 -7.89 2.71
N ASP A 400 45.59 -6.80 2.02
CA ASP A 400 46.08 -5.47 2.34
C ASP A 400 45.54 -4.98 3.68
N GLU A 401 44.30 -5.32 4.05
CA GLU A 401 43.75 -5.09 5.39
C GLU A 401 44.54 -5.78 6.52
N LEU A 402 45.00 -6.99 6.30
CA LEU A 402 45.63 -7.83 7.33
C LEU A 402 47.15 -7.56 7.47
N TYR A 403 47.81 -7.14 6.40
CA TYR A 403 49.28 -7.14 6.35
C TYR A 403 49.93 -5.78 5.97
N CYS A 404 49.14 -4.78 5.60
CA CYS A 404 49.65 -3.49 5.12
C CYS A 404 49.21 -2.33 6.02
N PHE A 405 49.73 -2.29 7.26
CA PHE A 405 49.33 -1.27 8.25
C PHE A 405 50.18 0.02 8.17
N ASN A 406 51.39 -0.03 7.67
CA ASN A 406 52.24 1.16 7.53
C ASN A 406 51.59 2.23 6.63
N GLY A 407 51.55 3.47 7.08
CA GLY A 407 50.91 4.59 6.41
C GLY A 407 49.40 4.71 6.68
N ARG A 408 48.81 3.91 7.57
CA ARG A 408 47.38 4.04 7.92
C ARG A 408 47.13 5.08 9.00
N MET A 409 45.89 5.51 9.07
CA MET A 409 45.32 6.22 10.21
C MET A 409 44.54 5.21 11.06
N ILE A 410 44.78 5.20 12.36
CA ILE A 410 44.01 4.43 13.34
C ILE A 410 43.13 5.34 14.17
N GLU A 411 42.03 4.79 14.73
CA GLU A 411 41.15 5.51 15.63
C GLU A 411 41.89 5.86 16.92
N LYS A 412 41.70 7.10 17.41
CA LYS A 412 42.29 7.54 18.66
C LYS A 412 41.65 6.83 19.84
N SER A 413 42.48 6.32 20.74
CA SER A 413 41.99 5.75 22.00
C SER A 413 41.88 6.87 23.06
N ASP A 414 40.79 6.85 23.83
CA ASP A 414 40.63 7.77 24.97
C ASP A 414 41.76 7.62 26.00
N ALA A 415 42.41 6.44 26.04
CA ALA A 415 43.60 6.21 26.87
C ALA A 415 44.79 7.12 26.52
N TRP A 416 44.86 7.66 25.30
CA TRP A 416 45.94 8.60 24.91
C TRP A 416 45.79 9.98 25.53
N GLU A 417 44.56 10.37 25.89
CA GLU A 417 44.23 11.64 26.54
C GLU A 417 44.41 11.55 28.05
N THR A 418 44.14 10.36 28.63
CA THR A 418 44.24 10.11 30.09
C THR A 418 45.68 9.99 30.61
N MET A 419 46.69 9.87 29.73
CA MET A 419 48.11 9.81 30.08
C MET A 419 48.72 11.10 30.65
N ALA A 420 47.91 12.15 30.87
CA ALA A 420 48.44 13.42 31.42
C ALA A 420 49.00 13.20 32.84
N GLY A 421 50.32 13.06 32.94
CA GLY A 421 51.05 12.89 34.22
C GLY A 421 51.50 11.46 34.54
N SER A 422 51.34 10.50 33.61
CA SER A 422 51.81 9.13 33.74
C SER A 422 52.81 8.77 32.67
N ASP A 423 53.84 7.94 33.00
CA ASP A 423 54.84 7.48 32.05
C ASP A 423 54.28 6.51 31.00
N TYR A 424 53.15 5.83 31.30
CA TYR A 424 52.46 4.93 30.40
C TYR A 424 50.98 4.83 30.75
N ALA A 425 50.13 4.25 29.88
CA ALA A 425 48.77 3.85 30.20
C ALA A 425 48.48 2.44 29.65
N MET A 426 47.65 1.72 30.41
CA MET A 426 47.17 0.39 30.06
C MET A 426 45.70 0.41 29.71
N TYR A 427 45.33 -0.23 28.61
CA TYR A 427 43.92 -0.37 28.25
C TYR A 427 43.62 -1.67 27.48
N SER A 428 42.41 -2.05 27.46
CA SER A 428 41.88 -3.19 26.68
C SER A 428 40.93 -2.69 25.60
N TYR A 429 40.92 -3.37 24.48
CA TYR A 429 39.96 -3.12 23.40
C TYR A 429 39.67 -4.40 22.62
N ARG A 430 38.57 -4.39 21.82
CA ARG A 430 38.21 -5.51 20.96
C ARG A 430 38.74 -5.32 19.55
N GLN A 431 39.50 -6.29 19.08
CA GLN A 431 39.95 -6.31 17.69
C GLN A 431 39.08 -7.29 16.89
N PRO A 432 38.44 -6.86 15.78
CA PRO A 432 37.61 -7.73 14.96
C PRO A 432 38.47 -8.82 14.28
N ARG A 433 37.90 -10.02 14.15
CA ARG A 433 38.47 -11.17 13.47
C ARG A 433 37.78 -11.42 12.13
N ALA A 434 38.48 -12.12 11.26
CA ALA A 434 37.94 -12.52 9.94
C ALA A 434 36.72 -13.46 10.01
N ASP A 435 36.53 -14.17 11.14
CA ASP A 435 35.40 -15.09 11.40
C ASP A 435 34.19 -14.39 12.06
N GLY A 436 34.19 -13.05 12.15
CA GLY A 436 33.14 -12.26 12.78
C GLY A 436 33.17 -12.24 14.30
N LYS A 437 34.17 -12.91 14.93
CA LYS A 437 34.43 -12.84 16.37
C LYS A 437 35.42 -11.72 16.68
N PHE A 438 35.73 -11.56 17.96
CA PHE A 438 36.67 -10.55 18.42
C PHE A 438 37.78 -11.17 19.26
N TRP A 439 38.93 -10.56 19.26
CA TRP A 439 39.97 -10.78 20.25
C TRP A 439 39.94 -9.65 21.26
N LEU A 440 40.00 -10.00 22.54
CA LEU A 440 40.29 -9.04 23.58
C LEU A 440 41.79 -8.76 23.54
N MET A 441 42.15 -7.56 23.17
CA MET A 441 43.52 -7.08 23.13
C MET A 441 43.80 -6.22 24.36
N ARG A 442 45.00 -6.33 24.91
CA ARG A 442 45.53 -5.39 25.90
C ARG A 442 46.66 -4.59 25.27
N CYS A 443 46.75 -3.33 25.66
CA CYS A 443 47.80 -2.42 25.19
C CYS A 443 48.49 -1.71 26.33
N ALA A 444 49.81 -1.63 26.23
CA ALA A 444 50.60 -0.66 26.93
C ALA A 444 50.97 0.49 25.97
N THR A 445 50.62 1.70 26.29
CA THR A 445 50.93 2.87 25.47
C THR A 445 51.84 3.85 26.24
N VAL A 446 52.88 4.33 25.61
CA VAL A 446 53.92 5.20 26.19
C VAL A 446 54.05 6.45 25.32
N PRO A 447 54.04 7.67 25.87
CA PRO A 447 54.24 8.86 25.08
C PRO A 447 55.64 8.90 24.48
N ILE A 448 55.79 9.27 23.20
CA ILE A 448 57.07 9.61 22.55
C ILE A 448 57.23 11.12 22.61
N THR A 449 58.28 11.60 23.27
CA THR A 449 58.56 13.03 23.43
C THR A 449 59.96 13.36 22.93
N VAL A 450 60.03 14.33 22.00
CA VAL A 450 61.31 14.77 21.42
C VAL A 450 61.43 16.25 21.66
N ASN A 451 62.59 16.65 22.26
CA ASN A 451 62.93 18.05 22.66
C ASN A 451 61.78 18.70 23.47
N GLY A 452 61.12 17.92 24.38
CA GLY A 452 60.05 18.42 25.25
C GLY A 452 58.69 18.55 24.56
N ARG A 453 58.59 18.22 23.26
CA ARG A 453 57.34 18.21 22.50
C ARG A 453 56.88 16.79 22.26
N ARG A 454 55.63 16.46 22.67
CA ARG A 454 55.01 15.14 22.42
C ARG A 454 54.80 14.98 20.92
N TRP A 455 55.39 13.92 20.34
CA TRP A 455 55.15 13.53 18.95
C TRP A 455 53.93 12.61 18.79
N GLY A 456 53.80 11.64 19.69
CA GLY A 456 52.75 10.63 19.61
C GLY A 456 52.94 9.57 20.69
N ASN A 457 52.75 8.32 20.36
CA ASN A 457 52.81 7.18 21.29
C ASN A 457 53.58 6.01 20.70
N PHE A 458 54.17 5.22 21.56
CA PHE A 458 54.68 3.87 21.32
C PHE A 458 53.69 2.88 21.98
N VAL A 459 53.09 2.01 21.20
CA VAL A 459 52.01 1.09 21.66
C VAL A 459 52.50 -0.34 21.50
N VAL A 460 52.37 -1.15 22.56
CA VAL A 460 52.61 -2.60 22.54
C VAL A 460 51.29 -3.32 22.79
N GLY A 461 50.81 -4.07 21.77
CA GLY A 461 49.58 -4.85 21.86
C GLY A 461 49.86 -6.32 22.11
N TYR A 462 49.14 -6.91 23.07
CA TYR A 462 49.36 -8.31 23.51
C TYR A 462 48.03 -8.99 23.87
N ARG A 463 48.09 -10.34 23.95
CA ARG A 463 46.96 -11.15 24.39
C ARG A 463 47.36 -12.04 25.57
N GLU A 464 46.57 -11.95 26.64
CA GLU A 464 46.77 -12.73 27.86
C GLU A 464 46.69 -14.23 27.65
N ASP A 465 45.76 -14.69 26.81
CA ASP A 465 45.50 -16.12 26.53
C ASP A 465 46.66 -16.82 25.77
N LEU A 466 47.64 -16.05 25.28
CA LEU A 466 48.85 -16.56 24.63
C LEU A 466 50.06 -16.61 25.60
N ARG A 467 49.88 -16.20 26.85
CA ARG A 467 50.89 -16.39 27.90
C ARG A 467 51.01 -17.89 28.21
N LYS A 468 52.22 -18.41 28.04
CA LYS A 468 52.56 -19.80 28.39
C LYS A 468 53.21 -19.88 29.76
#